data_1d462cb7252feaed0353191ab38604b1
#
_entry.id   1d462cb7252feaed0353191ab38604b1
#
_cell.length_a   1.000
_cell.length_b   1.000
_cell.length_c   1.000
_cell.angle_alpha   90.00
_cell.angle_beta   90.00
_cell.angle_gamma   90.00
#
_symmetry.space_group_name_H-M   'P 1'
#
loop_
_entity.id
_entity.type
_entity.pdbx_description
1 polymer ?
#
loop_
_entity_poly.entity_id
_entity_poly.type
_entity_poly.pdbx_seq_one_letter_code
_entity_poly.pdbx_strand_id
1 'polypeptide(L)'
;MATFKEFLKTFDPDENKRGKQFEVFVKRFLKNDPYWSSQVDQIWLWDEWPGRWGRDKGIDLVFKHKNGEIWAVQAKCYSQDHYITKSDVDKFLSESNREQIDKRLLIATTDRLGENAIDAIENQHPKEVIRFLYSNFKEAEFVYPDHISDLSTAKRKAPPTPRPHQLKAIVSAEEGFQNNNRGQLIMACGTGKTYVSLWIKEKISAQSTLVLVPSLSLLSQTLREWTFAANESFDVLCVCSDETVRDQSDEDSILKSVKELSFPPTTDLEKIKH
;
A
#
# COMPACT_ATOMS: atom_id res chain seq x y z
N MET A 1 -15.37 -0.47 16.53
CA MET A 1 -14.71 -0.42 15.21
C MET A 1 -14.55 -1.84 14.73
N ALA A 2 -15.12 -2.14 13.59
CA ALA A 2 -15.02 -3.47 13.02
C ALA A 2 -13.59 -3.78 12.55
N THR A 3 -13.18 -5.03 12.66
CA THR A 3 -12.01 -5.55 11.94
C THR A 3 -12.35 -5.71 10.46
N PHE A 4 -11.36 -5.78 9.58
CA PHE A 4 -11.61 -6.06 8.17
C PHE A 4 -12.42 -7.35 7.97
N LYS A 5 -12.15 -8.40 8.78
CA LYS A 5 -12.90 -9.67 8.74
C LYS A 5 -14.37 -9.50 9.11
N GLU A 6 -14.69 -8.70 10.11
CA GLU A 6 -16.08 -8.41 10.51
C GLU A 6 -16.78 -7.58 9.46
N PHE A 7 -16.11 -6.58 8.91
CA PHE A 7 -16.64 -5.76 7.82
C PHE A 7 -16.99 -6.58 6.59
N LEU A 8 -16.13 -7.51 6.14
CA LEU A 8 -16.41 -8.38 5.00
C LEU A 8 -17.66 -9.25 5.18
N LYS A 9 -18.03 -9.62 6.41
CA LYS A 9 -19.26 -10.40 6.68
C LYS A 9 -20.54 -9.61 6.41
N THR A 10 -20.47 -8.30 6.28
CA THR A 10 -21.62 -7.43 6.03
C THR A 10 -21.94 -7.27 4.54
N PHE A 11 -21.12 -7.84 3.68
CA PHE A 11 -21.30 -7.78 2.23
C PHE A 11 -22.44 -8.73 1.80
N ASP A 12 -23.05 -8.42 0.65
CA ASP A 12 -24.14 -9.22 0.09
C ASP A 12 -23.69 -10.68 -0.12
N PRO A 13 -24.51 -11.68 0.23
CA PRO A 13 -24.20 -13.09 -0.01
C PRO A 13 -24.14 -13.45 -1.49
N ASP A 14 -24.85 -12.72 -2.36
CA ASP A 14 -24.77 -12.89 -3.81
C ASP A 14 -23.39 -12.46 -4.33
N GLU A 15 -22.72 -13.33 -5.06
CA GLU A 15 -21.34 -13.12 -5.52
C GLU A 15 -21.18 -11.90 -6.42
N ASN A 16 -22.13 -11.65 -7.32
CA ASN A 16 -22.06 -10.51 -8.23
C ASN A 16 -22.23 -9.18 -7.47
N LYS A 17 -23.19 -9.13 -6.56
CA LYS A 17 -23.43 -7.95 -5.74
C LYS A 17 -22.25 -7.71 -4.79
N ARG A 18 -21.74 -8.77 -4.17
CA ARG A 18 -20.55 -8.72 -3.30
C ARG A 18 -19.33 -8.19 -4.05
N GLY A 19 -19.12 -8.67 -5.28
CA GLY A 19 -18.03 -8.16 -6.14
C GLY A 19 -18.16 -6.66 -6.39
N LYS A 20 -19.34 -6.18 -6.77
CA LYS A 20 -19.59 -4.75 -6.98
C LYS A 20 -19.45 -3.91 -5.70
N GLN A 21 -19.90 -4.42 -4.57
CA GLN A 21 -19.69 -3.76 -3.28
C GLN A 21 -18.20 -3.66 -2.96
N PHE A 22 -17.42 -4.70 -3.27
CA PHE A 22 -15.99 -4.70 -3.05
C PHE A 22 -15.25 -3.71 -3.96
N GLU A 23 -15.62 -3.59 -5.24
CA GLU A 23 -15.08 -2.57 -6.15
C GLU A 23 -15.32 -1.15 -5.58
N VAL A 24 -16.54 -0.86 -5.12
CA VAL A 24 -16.87 0.44 -4.50
C VAL A 24 -16.08 0.66 -3.21
N PHE A 25 -15.94 -0.39 -2.38
CA PHE A 25 -15.10 -0.34 -1.19
C PHE A 25 -13.65 -0.05 -1.54
N VAL A 26 -13.06 -0.76 -2.52
CA VAL A 26 -11.68 -0.55 -2.97
C VAL A 26 -11.46 0.89 -3.43
N LYS A 27 -12.39 1.46 -4.22
CA LYS A 27 -12.34 2.86 -4.62
C LYS A 27 -12.27 3.79 -3.40
N ARG A 28 -13.11 3.54 -2.40
CA ARG A 28 -13.15 4.34 -1.17
C ARG A 28 -11.90 4.13 -0.33
N PHE A 29 -11.43 2.90 -0.21
CA PHE A 29 -10.22 2.53 0.52
C PHE A 29 -9.00 3.24 -0.06
N LEU A 30 -8.72 3.10 -1.34
CA LEU A 30 -7.57 3.73 -2.02
C LEU A 30 -7.59 5.26 -1.92
N LYS A 31 -8.77 5.86 -1.80
CA LYS A 31 -8.91 7.31 -1.65
C LYS A 31 -8.68 7.80 -0.21
N ASN A 32 -8.92 6.96 0.81
CA ASN A 32 -8.95 7.39 2.21
C ASN A 32 -7.90 6.73 3.10
N ASP A 33 -7.38 5.56 2.74
CA ASP A 33 -6.26 4.96 3.45
C ASP A 33 -5.05 5.90 3.38
N PRO A 34 -4.35 6.18 4.49
CA PRO A 34 -3.26 7.16 4.52
C PRO A 34 -2.16 6.89 3.52
N TYR A 35 -1.83 5.61 3.33
CA TYR A 35 -0.80 5.16 2.45
C TYR A 35 -1.19 5.35 0.98
N TRP A 36 -2.34 4.83 0.57
CA TRP A 36 -2.81 4.96 -0.81
C TRP A 36 -3.18 6.39 -1.19
N SER A 37 -3.82 7.13 -0.30
CA SER A 37 -4.21 8.52 -0.55
C SER A 37 -3.02 9.46 -0.75
N SER A 38 -1.84 9.08 -0.23
CA SER A 38 -0.61 9.83 -0.50
C SER A 38 -0.13 9.70 -1.95
N GLN A 39 -0.57 8.68 -2.67
CA GLN A 39 -0.14 8.34 -4.03
C GLN A 39 -1.21 8.60 -5.10
N VAL A 40 -2.49 8.41 -4.75
CA VAL A 40 -3.61 8.52 -5.68
C VAL A 40 -3.99 9.99 -5.89
N ASP A 41 -3.92 10.45 -7.15
CA ASP A 41 -4.43 11.75 -7.58
C ASP A 41 -5.93 11.66 -7.89
N GLN A 42 -6.32 10.78 -8.81
CA GLN A 42 -7.70 10.56 -9.22
C GLN A 42 -8.01 9.07 -9.31
N ILE A 43 -9.25 8.66 -9.01
CA ILE A 43 -9.67 7.26 -9.07
C ILE A 43 -11.10 7.11 -9.59
N TRP A 44 -11.29 6.12 -10.45
CA TRP A 44 -12.55 5.81 -11.11
C TRP A 44 -12.87 4.33 -11.02
N LEU A 45 -14.14 3.98 -10.96
CA LEU A 45 -14.58 2.67 -11.42
C LEU A 45 -14.37 2.57 -12.93
N TRP A 46 -14.22 1.36 -13.47
CA TRP A 46 -13.97 1.18 -14.90
C TRP A 46 -14.97 1.95 -15.78
N ASP A 47 -16.26 1.87 -15.45
CA ASP A 47 -17.32 2.53 -16.22
C ASP A 47 -17.30 4.06 -16.13
N GLU A 48 -16.64 4.63 -15.15
CA GLU A 48 -16.49 6.07 -14.95
C GLU A 48 -15.23 6.63 -15.61
N TRP A 49 -14.26 5.77 -15.93
CA TRP A 49 -12.97 6.23 -16.44
C TRP A 49 -13.08 6.79 -17.87
N PRO A 50 -12.64 8.05 -18.13
CA PRO A 50 -12.75 8.67 -19.46
C PRO A 50 -11.94 7.95 -20.55
N GLY A 51 -10.86 7.26 -20.18
CA GLY A 51 -9.96 6.54 -21.09
C GLY A 51 -10.38 5.10 -21.41
N ARG A 52 -11.56 4.63 -20.97
CA ARG A 52 -12.01 3.26 -21.19
C ARG A 52 -12.21 2.91 -22.67
N TRP A 53 -11.87 1.70 -23.05
CA TRP A 53 -11.98 1.19 -24.43
C TRP A 53 -13.07 0.12 -24.63
N GLY A 54 -14.09 0.08 -23.80
CA GLY A 54 -15.20 -0.85 -23.92
C GLY A 54 -15.81 -1.20 -22.57
N ARG A 55 -16.78 -2.12 -22.58
CA ARG A 55 -17.45 -2.61 -21.37
C ARG A 55 -16.75 -3.84 -20.85
N ASP A 56 -16.73 -4.00 -19.52
CA ASP A 56 -16.26 -5.20 -18.81
C ASP A 56 -15.01 -5.85 -19.39
N LYS A 57 -13.87 -5.24 -19.13
CA LYS A 57 -12.56 -5.68 -19.64
C LYS A 57 -11.69 -6.42 -18.59
N GLY A 58 -12.27 -6.85 -17.46
CA GLY A 58 -11.49 -7.45 -16.37
C GLY A 58 -10.61 -6.46 -15.63
N ILE A 59 -10.84 -5.16 -15.84
CA ILE A 59 -10.31 -4.06 -15.05
C ILE A 59 -11.50 -3.48 -14.30
N ASP A 60 -11.43 -3.44 -12.98
CA ASP A 60 -12.56 -3.00 -12.14
C ASP A 60 -12.46 -1.52 -11.79
N LEU A 61 -11.23 -1.02 -11.57
CA LEU A 61 -10.96 0.38 -11.31
C LEU A 61 -9.71 0.83 -12.07
N VAL A 62 -9.60 2.15 -12.22
CA VAL A 62 -8.38 2.82 -12.71
C VAL A 62 -8.10 3.99 -11.78
N PHE A 63 -6.84 4.20 -11.46
CA PHE A 63 -6.43 5.44 -10.81
C PHE A 63 -5.23 6.06 -11.51
N LYS A 64 -5.16 7.40 -11.41
CA LYS A 64 -3.99 8.17 -11.78
C LYS A 64 -3.16 8.38 -10.53
N HIS A 65 -1.91 7.96 -10.59
CA HIS A 65 -0.93 8.21 -9.56
C HIS A 65 -0.44 9.67 -9.66
N LYS A 66 0.01 10.28 -8.55
CA LYS A 66 0.50 11.67 -8.51
C LYS A 66 1.70 11.93 -9.43
N ASN A 67 2.51 10.92 -9.74
CA ASN A 67 3.59 11.02 -10.72
C ASN A 67 3.11 10.98 -12.19
N GLY A 68 1.78 10.88 -12.40
CA GLY A 68 1.16 10.85 -13.73
C GLY A 68 0.85 9.46 -14.27
N GLU A 69 1.39 8.39 -13.71
CA GLU A 69 1.15 7.00 -14.15
C GLU A 69 -0.32 6.61 -14.00
N ILE A 70 -0.81 5.83 -14.95
CA ILE A 70 -2.16 5.24 -14.94
C ILE A 70 -2.08 3.78 -14.48
N TRP A 71 -2.77 3.47 -13.41
CA TRP A 71 -2.80 2.15 -12.80
C TRP A 71 -4.12 1.46 -13.03
N ALA A 72 -4.09 0.25 -13.59
CA ALA A 72 -5.26 -0.62 -13.65
C ALA A 72 -5.36 -1.44 -12.37
N VAL A 73 -6.57 -1.58 -11.83
CA VAL A 73 -6.86 -2.34 -10.62
C VAL A 73 -7.87 -3.43 -10.91
N GLN A 74 -7.56 -4.65 -10.45
CA GLN A 74 -8.52 -5.74 -10.36
C GLN A 74 -8.83 -6.01 -8.88
N ALA A 75 -10.13 -6.10 -8.57
CA ALA A 75 -10.65 -6.33 -7.22
C ALA A 75 -11.33 -7.69 -7.12
N LYS A 76 -10.85 -8.59 -6.27
CA LYS A 76 -11.38 -9.95 -6.08
C LYS A 76 -11.88 -10.16 -4.65
N CYS A 77 -13.18 -10.35 -4.51
CA CYS A 77 -13.83 -10.60 -3.22
C CYS A 77 -14.15 -12.08 -3.05
N TYR A 78 -13.21 -12.83 -2.54
CA TYR A 78 -13.31 -14.26 -2.30
C TYR A 78 -13.34 -14.60 -0.80
N SER A 79 -13.69 -15.85 -0.45
CA SER A 79 -13.45 -16.35 0.90
C SER A 79 -11.95 -16.46 1.19
N GLN A 80 -11.55 -16.40 2.46
CA GLN A 80 -10.14 -16.48 2.83
C GLN A 80 -9.43 -17.78 2.43
N ASP A 81 -10.23 -18.85 2.23
CA ASP A 81 -9.71 -20.16 1.82
C ASP A 81 -9.65 -20.34 0.30
N HIS A 82 -10.19 -19.40 -0.47
CA HIS A 82 -10.18 -19.46 -1.92
C HIS A 82 -8.81 -19.13 -2.49
N TYR A 83 -8.34 -19.97 -3.42
CA TYR A 83 -7.13 -19.68 -4.19
C TYR A 83 -7.46 -18.88 -5.44
N ILE A 84 -6.78 -17.73 -5.61
CA ILE A 84 -6.80 -17.00 -6.88
C ILE A 84 -6.12 -17.86 -7.92
N THR A 85 -6.83 -18.19 -8.98
CA THR A 85 -6.34 -19.04 -10.07
C THR A 85 -5.78 -18.20 -11.21
N LYS A 86 -5.03 -18.84 -12.12
CA LYS A 86 -4.55 -18.18 -13.34
C LYS A 86 -5.71 -17.58 -14.15
N SER A 87 -6.81 -18.30 -14.30
CA SER A 87 -8.01 -17.84 -15.02
C SER A 87 -8.62 -16.57 -14.39
N ASP A 88 -8.48 -16.38 -13.09
CA ASP A 88 -8.96 -15.17 -12.40
C ASP A 88 -8.21 -13.89 -12.81
N VAL A 89 -6.97 -14.03 -13.26
CA VAL A 89 -6.09 -12.89 -13.57
C VAL A 89 -5.78 -12.74 -15.07
N ASP A 90 -5.95 -13.77 -15.89
CA ASP A 90 -5.57 -13.76 -17.32
C ASP A 90 -6.25 -12.62 -18.10
N LYS A 91 -7.55 -12.41 -17.90
CA LYS A 91 -8.29 -11.33 -18.58
C LYS A 91 -7.74 -9.95 -18.18
N PHE A 92 -7.46 -9.76 -16.89
CA PHE A 92 -6.88 -8.54 -16.38
C PHE A 92 -5.49 -8.27 -16.95
N LEU A 93 -4.63 -9.27 -16.96
CA LEU A 93 -3.27 -9.19 -17.50
C LEU A 93 -3.29 -8.83 -18.99
N SER A 94 -4.18 -9.46 -19.76
CA SER A 94 -4.34 -9.21 -21.19
C SER A 94 -4.84 -7.79 -21.47
N GLU A 95 -5.94 -7.38 -20.83
CA GLU A 95 -6.57 -6.09 -21.12
C GLU A 95 -5.76 -4.90 -20.57
N SER A 96 -5.08 -5.07 -19.45
CA SER A 96 -4.21 -4.03 -18.87
C SER A 96 -2.83 -3.92 -19.56
N ASN A 97 -2.57 -4.72 -20.60
CA ASN A 97 -1.30 -4.61 -21.35
C ASN A 97 -1.25 -3.45 -22.35
N ARG A 98 -2.31 -2.68 -22.49
CA ARG A 98 -2.37 -1.53 -23.40
C ARG A 98 -1.46 -0.39 -22.95
N GLU A 99 -0.95 0.40 -23.91
CA GLU A 99 -0.03 1.53 -23.65
C GLU A 99 -0.56 2.56 -22.64
N GLN A 100 -1.89 2.71 -22.57
CA GLN A 100 -2.56 3.64 -21.66
C GLN A 100 -2.44 3.27 -20.18
N ILE A 101 -1.99 2.06 -19.87
CA ILE A 101 -1.81 1.55 -18.50
C ILE A 101 -0.31 1.39 -18.23
N ASP A 102 0.17 2.01 -17.18
CA ASP A 102 1.58 1.95 -16.79
C ASP A 102 1.85 0.85 -15.77
N LYS A 103 0.95 0.66 -14.81
CA LYS A 103 1.09 -0.28 -13.69
C LYS A 103 -0.20 -1.05 -13.43
N ARG A 104 -0.08 -2.12 -12.67
CA ARG A 104 -1.17 -3.02 -12.32
C ARG A 104 -1.24 -3.27 -10.83
N LEU A 105 -2.45 -3.30 -10.29
CA LEU A 105 -2.71 -3.61 -8.88
C LEU A 105 -3.77 -4.69 -8.77
N LEU A 106 -3.42 -5.84 -8.20
CA LEU A 106 -4.34 -6.89 -7.82
C LEU A 106 -4.71 -6.72 -6.34
N ILE A 107 -5.97 -6.47 -6.07
CA ILE A 107 -6.51 -6.36 -4.71
C ILE A 107 -7.44 -7.53 -4.43
N ALA A 108 -7.22 -8.26 -3.34
CA ALA A 108 -8.01 -9.43 -3.01
C ALA A 108 -8.27 -9.61 -1.51
N THR A 109 -9.40 -10.25 -1.19
CA THR A 109 -9.79 -10.59 0.19
C THR A 109 -9.24 -11.95 0.65
N THR A 110 -8.28 -12.52 -0.05
CA THR A 110 -7.55 -13.74 0.31
C THR A 110 -6.05 -13.51 0.11
N ASP A 111 -5.22 -14.21 0.89
CA ASP A 111 -3.77 -14.25 0.70
C ASP A 111 -3.32 -15.43 -0.18
N ARG A 112 -4.27 -16.28 -0.60
CA ARG A 112 -3.97 -17.52 -1.30
C ARG A 112 -3.97 -17.32 -2.82
N LEU A 113 -2.81 -17.53 -3.43
CA LEU A 113 -2.65 -17.58 -4.88
C LEU A 113 -2.17 -18.98 -5.27
N GLY A 114 -2.77 -19.54 -6.34
CA GLY A 114 -2.27 -20.78 -6.93
C GLY A 114 -0.94 -20.56 -7.66
N GLU A 115 -0.10 -21.57 -7.73
CA GLU A 115 1.24 -21.50 -8.35
C GLU A 115 1.21 -20.93 -9.77
N ASN A 116 0.25 -21.35 -10.59
CA ASN A 116 0.10 -20.85 -11.96
C ASN A 116 -0.35 -19.37 -12.02
N ALA A 117 -1.06 -18.88 -11.00
CA ALA A 117 -1.41 -17.47 -10.90
C ALA A 117 -0.19 -16.63 -10.49
N ILE A 118 0.61 -17.14 -9.56
CA ILE A 118 1.87 -16.53 -9.15
C ILE A 118 2.80 -16.42 -10.35
N ASP A 119 3.02 -17.53 -11.07
CA ASP A 119 3.86 -17.56 -12.27
C ASP A 119 3.37 -16.55 -13.34
N ALA A 120 2.08 -16.51 -13.61
CA ALA A 120 1.50 -15.57 -14.57
C ALA A 120 1.70 -14.10 -14.16
N ILE A 121 1.61 -13.78 -12.87
CA ILE A 121 1.77 -12.44 -12.32
C ILE A 121 3.25 -12.03 -12.32
N GLU A 122 4.15 -12.92 -11.92
CA GLU A 122 5.57 -12.62 -11.74
C GLU A 122 6.32 -12.46 -13.05
N ASN A 123 5.85 -13.12 -14.11
CA ASN A 123 6.43 -13.01 -15.46
C ASN A 123 5.89 -11.83 -16.29
N GLN A 124 5.24 -10.85 -15.67
CA GLN A 124 4.75 -9.64 -16.35
C GLN A 124 5.85 -8.57 -16.45
N HIS A 125 6.42 -8.42 -17.64
CA HIS A 125 7.40 -7.37 -17.96
C HIS A 125 6.99 -6.61 -19.23
N PRO A 126 7.18 -5.29 -19.29
CA PRO A 126 7.71 -4.37 -18.27
C PRO A 126 6.67 -3.93 -17.22
N LYS A 127 5.41 -4.36 -17.33
CA LYS A 127 4.30 -3.91 -16.47
C LYS A 127 4.05 -4.90 -15.35
N GLU A 128 4.72 -4.70 -14.24
CA GLU A 128 4.58 -5.53 -13.05
C GLU A 128 3.18 -5.45 -12.43
N VAL A 129 2.81 -6.50 -11.68
CA VAL A 129 1.57 -6.58 -10.91
C VAL A 129 1.90 -6.47 -9.43
N ILE A 130 1.50 -5.38 -8.82
CA ILE A 130 1.56 -5.19 -7.37
C ILE A 130 0.37 -5.90 -6.74
N ARG A 131 0.59 -6.54 -5.60
CA ARG A 131 -0.42 -7.30 -4.87
C ARG A 131 -0.79 -6.57 -3.57
N PHE A 132 -2.08 -6.41 -3.32
CA PHE A 132 -2.63 -5.94 -2.05
C PHE A 132 -3.69 -6.95 -1.58
N LEU A 133 -3.32 -7.79 -0.64
CA LEU A 133 -4.07 -8.97 -0.27
C LEU A 133 -4.75 -8.81 1.10
N TYR A 134 -5.40 -9.85 1.61
CA TYR A 134 -6.14 -9.82 2.87
C TYR A 134 -5.28 -9.37 4.07
N SER A 135 -4.06 -9.87 4.18
CA SER A 135 -3.12 -9.47 5.24
C SER A 135 -2.83 -7.97 5.23
N ASN A 136 -2.69 -7.36 4.06
CA ASN A 136 -2.46 -5.93 3.93
C ASN A 136 -3.63 -5.09 4.47
N PHE A 137 -4.88 -5.53 4.26
CA PHE A 137 -6.05 -4.86 4.84
C PHE A 137 -6.07 -4.91 6.37
N LYS A 138 -5.59 -5.99 6.98
CA LYS A 138 -5.50 -6.10 8.45
C LYS A 138 -4.52 -5.10 9.06
N GLU A 139 -3.49 -4.76 8.31
CA GLU A 139 -2.43 -3.84 8.71
C GLU A 139 -2.70 -2.39 8.32
N ALA A 140 -3.70 -2.17 7.46
CA ALA A 140 -4.05 -0.83 6.97
C ALA A 140 -4.56 0.09 8.09
N GLU A 141 -4.17 1.36 8.02
CA GLU A 141 -4.61 2.40 8.97
C GLU A 141 -5.96 3.01 8.54
N PHE A 142 -6.91 2.11 8.24
CA PHE A 142 -8.27 2.45 7.80
C PHE A 142 -9.30 2.06 8.86
N VAL A 143 -10.30 2.91 9.07
CA VAL A 143 -11.40 2.63 9.97
C VAL A 143 -12.52 1.94 9.19
N TYR A 144 -12.61 0.62 9.37
CA TYR A 144 -13.68 -0.15 8.75
C TYR A 144 -15.01 0.19 9.41
N PRO A 145 -16.07 0.56 8.64
CA PRO A 145 -17.38 0.76 9.20
C PRO A 145 -17.98 -0.55 9.70
N ASP A 146 -18.95 -0.47 10.60
CA ASP A 146 -19.60 -1.67 11.15
C ASP A 146 -20.48 -2.39 10.11
N HIS A 147 -20.91 -1.67 9.04
CA HIS A 147 -21.67 -2.24 7.93
C HIS A 147 -21.29 -1.60 6.58
N ILE A 148 -21.40 -2.36 5.48
CA ILE A 148 -21.08 -1.88 4.12
C ILE A 148 -21.93 -0.68 3.69
N SER A 149 -23.18 -0.56 4.16
CA SER A 149 -24.04 0.61 3.92
C SER A 149 -23.44 1.91 4.42
N ASP A 150 -22.59 1.83 5.43
CA ASP A 150 -22.00 3.00 6.10
C ASP A 150 -20.65 3.40 5.48
N LEU A 151 -20.28 2.77 4.38
CA LEU A 151 -19.00 3.01 3.70
C LEU A 151 -18.79 4.48 3.34
N SER A 152 -19.86 5.21 3.01
CA SER A 152 -19.78 6.64 2.70
C SER A 152 -19.31 7.50 3.88
N THR A 153 -19.52 7.02 5.10
CA THR A 153 -19.15 7.68 6.36
C THR A 153 -17.79 7.25 6.89
N ALA A 154 -17.13 6.27 6.25
CA ALA A 154 -15.83 5.76 6.66
C ALA A 154 -14.80 6.90 6.72
N LYS A 155 -14.12 7.02 7.86
CA LYS A 155 -13.16 8.08 8.15
C LYS A 155 -11.75 7.53 8.19
N ARG A 156 -10.79 8.40 7.88
CA ARG A 156 -9.37 8.13 8.16
C ARG A 156 -9.17 7.98 9.67
N LYS A 157 -8.35 7.03 10.10
CA LYS A 157 -7.92 6.91 11.49
C LYS A 157 -7.13 8.16 11.89
N ALA A 158 -7.31 8.64 13.11
CA ALA A 158 -6.55 9.79 13.59
C ALA A 158 -5.06 9.42 13.70
N PRO A 159 -4.15 10.29 13.23
CA PRO A 159 -2.71 10.03 13.35
C PRO A 159 -2.29 10.00 14.82
N PRO A 160 -1.25 9.23 15.16
CA PRO A 160 -0.76 9.18 16.53
C PRO A 160 -0.10 10.49 16.94
N THR A 161 -0.19 10.81 18.23
CA THR A 161 0.50 11.95 18.82
C THR A 161 1.69 11.46 19.66
N PRO A 162 2.79 12.23 19.74
CA PRO A 162 3.97 11.83 20.52
C PRO A 162 3.67 11.65 22.00
N ARG A 163 4.08 10.53 22.59
CA ARG A 163 4.02 10.27 24.03
C ARG A 163 5.16 11.02 24.76
N PRO A 164 5.08 11.22 26.10
CA PRO A 164 6.09 12.00 26.85
C PRO A 164 7.54 11.56 26.62
N HIS A 165 7.83 10.27 26.55
CA HIS A 165 9.18 9.77 26.28
C HIS A 165 9.64 10.02 24.84
N GLN A 166 8.70 10.01 23.88
CA GLN A 166 8.99 10.32 22.48
C GLN A 166 9.23 11.83 22.30
N LEU A 167 8.46 12.69 22.99
CA LEU A 167 8.73 14.13 23.00
C LEU A 167 10.13 14.45 23.52
N LYS A 168 10.55 13.80 24.62
CA LYS A 168 11.95 13.96 25.13
C LYS A 168 12.99 13.58 24.08
N ALA A 169 12.78 12.47 23.37
CA ALA A 169 13.68 12.03 22.33
C ALA A 169 13.75 13.02 21.16
N ILE A 170 12.62 13.58 20.74
CA ILE A 170 12.55 14.60 19.67
C ILE A 170 13.30 15.87 20.08
N VAL A 171 13.06 16.38 21.28
CA VAL A 171 13.73 17.60 21.80
C VAL A 171 15.24 17.36 21.92
N SER A 172 15.66 16.23 22.48
CA SER A 172 17.10 15.91 22.60
C SER A 172 17.80 15.80 21.23
N ALA A 173 17.09 15.29 20.21
CA ALA A 173 17.64 15.21 18.85
C ALA A 173 17.76 16.63 18.24
N GLU A 174 16.74 17.47 18.39
CA GLU A 174 16.76 18.87 17.92
C GLU A 174 17.93 19.66 18.56
N GLU A 175 18.07 19.60 19.88
CA GLU A 175 19.17 20.23 20.62
C GLU A 175 20.54 19.69 20.16
N GLY A 176 20.63 18.36 19.96
CA GLY A 176 21.85 17.73 19.48
C GLY A 176 22.29 18.25 18.10
N PHE A 177 21.35 18.47 17.18
CA PHE A 177 21.62 18.98 15.83
C PHE A 177 22.00 20.48 15.79
N GLN A 178 21.75 21.24 16.88
CA GLN A 178 22.23 22.63 16.94
C GLN A 178 23.78 22.73 16.94
N ASN A 179 24.44 21.73 17.51
CA ASN A 179 25.87 21.74 17.69
C ASN A 179 26.61 20.59 16.99
N ASN A 180 25.90 19.64 16.42
CA ASN A 180 26.46 18.45 15.80
C ASN A 180 25.73 18.13 14.49
N ASN A 181 26.43 17.57 13.52
CA ASN A 181 25.87 17.14 12.24
C ASN A 181 25.49 15.66 12.23
N ARG A 182 25.64 14.96 13.34
CA ARG A 182 25.27 13.52 13.52
C ARG A 182 25.01 13.22 14.98
N GLY A 183 24.18 12.20 15.23
CA GLY A 183 23.88 11.72 16.57
C GLY A 183 23.47 10.27 16.57
N GLN A 184 23.25 9.70 17.74
CA GLN A 184 22.71 8.37 17.93
C GLN A 184 21.52 8.46 18.88
N LEU A 185 20.36 7.93 18.44
CA LEU A 185 19.17 7.83 19.27
C LEU A 185 18.92 6.35 19.65
N ILE A 186 19.06 6.06 20.93
CA ILE A 186 18.88 4.71 21.46
C ILE A 186 17.52 4.65 22.16
N MET A 187 16.62 3.80 21.66
CA MET A 187 15.29 3.57 22.22
C MET A 187 14.99 2.08 22.27
N ALA A 188 14.26 1.63 23.30
CA ALA A 188 13.85 0.22 23.45
C ALA A 188 12.95 -0.24 22.28
N CYS A 189 12.84 -1.55 22.07
CA CYS A 189 11.87 -2.13 21.12
C CYS A 189 10.44 -1.75 21.52
N GLY A 190 9.54 -1.54 20.51
CA GLY A 190 8.14 -1.20 20.75
C GLY A 190 7.85 0.22 21.26
N THR A 191 8.86 1.09 21.40
CA THR A 191 8.66 2.47 21.87
C THR A 191 8.30 3.46 20.76
N GLY A 192 8.11 2.98 19.51
CA GLY A 192 7.69 3.79 18.36
C GLY A 192 8.83 4.59 17.73
N LYS A 193 10.01 3.97 17.58
CA LYS A 193 11.19 4.60 16.92
C LYS A 193 10.87 5.17 15.54
N THR A 194 10.06 4.45 14.77
CA THR A 194 9.67 4.85 13.41
C THR A 194 8.89 6.16 13.40
N TYR A 195 7.95 6.34 14.33
CA TYR A 195 7.24 7.62 14.48
C TYR A 195 8.17 8.73 14.98
N VAL A 196 9.05 8.41 15.93
CA VAL A 196 9.99 9.41 16.46
C VAL A 196 10.92 9.92 15.36
N SER A 197 11.41 9.05 14.46
CA SER A 197 12.25 9.47 13.33
C SER A 197 11.51 10.40 12.35
N LEU A 198 10.22 10.16 12.08
CA LEU A 198 9.38 11.08 11.31
C LEU A 198 9.26 12.44 12.02
N TRP A 199 8.88 12.45 13.28
CA TRP A 199 8.68 13.68 14.03
C TRP A 199 9.97 14.50 14.21
N ILE A 200 11.14 13.83 14.29
CA ILE A 200 12.44 14.52 14.25
C ILE A 200 12.63 15.18 12.88
N LYS A 201 12.39 14.45 11.77
CA LYS A 201 12.46 14.98 10.40
C LYS A 201 11.59 16.23 10.25
N GLU A 202 10.35 16.19 10.74
CA GLU A 202 9.41 17.31 10.69
C GLU A 202 9.90 18.47 11.60
N LYS A 203 10.36 18.16 12.81
CA LYS A 203 10.81 19.15 13.79
C LYS A 203 12.02 19.97 13.30
N ILE A 204 12.96 19.31 12.61
CA ILE A 204 14.11 19.99 12.01
C ILE A 204 13.84 20.53 10.60
N SER A 205 12.60 20.41 10.11
CA SER A 205 12.16 20.86 8.78
C SER A 205 13.04 20.35 7.63
N ALA A 206 13.41 19.07 7.70
CA ALA A 206 14.27 18.45 6.68
C ALA A 206 13.58 18.41 5.30
N GLN A 207 14.18 19.05 4.32
CA GLN A 207 13.66 19.13 2.94
C GLN A 207 13.78 17.79 2.21
N SER A 208 14.86 17.05 2.48
CA SER A 208 15.10 15.72 1.93
C SER A 208 15.60 14.79 3.03
N THR A 209 15.15 13.53 2.99
CA THR A 209 15.50 12.55 4.03
C THR A 209 15.80 11.21 3.38
N LEU A 210 16.98 10.67 3.62
CA LEU A 210 17.33 9.29 3.26
C LEU A 210 17.11 8.38 4.46
N VAL A 211 16.27 7.36 4.28
CA VAL A 211 15.99 6.34 5.30
C VAL A 211 16.54 5.01 4.84
N LEU A 212 17.46 4.43 5.62
CA LEU A 212 18.03 3.12 5.35
C LEU A 212 17.48 2.10 6.34
N VAL A 213 16.90 1.02 5.82
CA VAL A 213 16.33 -0.07 6.61
C VAL A 213 16.86 -1.43 6.13
N PRO A 214 17.04 -2.40 7.01
CA PRO A 214 17.71 -3.66 6.67
C PRO A 214 16.80 -4.70 6.00
N SER A 215 15.48 -4.45 5.90
CA SER A 215 14.56 -5.43 5.30
C SER A 215 13.37 -4.77 4.60
N LEU A 216 12.75 -5.51 3.67
CA LEU A 216 11.52 -5.09 2.97
C LEU A 216 10.35 -4.89 3.94
N SER A 217 10.24 -5.74 4.97
CA SER A 217 9.21 -5.60 6.00
C SER A 217 9.33 -4.28 6.75
N LEU A 218 10.55 -3.90 7.14
CA LEU A 218 10.81 -2.61 7.79
C LEU A 218 10.62 -1.43 6.83
N LEU A 219 10.91 -1.59 5.54
CA LEU A 219 10.63 -0.57 4.54
C LEU A 219 9.13 -0.31 4.44
N SER A 220 8.34 -1.38 4.26
CA SER A 220 6.88 -1.28 4.19
C SER A 220 6.27 -0.71 5.47
N GLN A 221 6.71 -1.17 6.64
CA GLN A 221 6.27 -0.64 7.92
C GLN A 221 6.59 0.87 8.04
N THR A 222 7.82 1.26 7.71
CA THR A 222 8.23 2.67 7.79
C THR A 222 7.39 3.56 6.87
N LEU A 223 7.14 3.12 5.65
CA LEU A 223 6.30 3.84 4.71
C LEU A 223 4.87 4.03 5.24
N ARG A 224 4.25 2.95 5.71
CA ARG A 224 2.90 3.02 6.27
C ARG A 224 2.82 3.93 7.50
N GLU A 225 3.73 3.76 8.45
CA GLU A 225 3.75 4.55 9.68
C GLU A 225 4.01 6.03 9.38
N TRP A 226 4.92 6.34 8.47
CA TRP A 226 5.23 7.72 8.11
C TRP A 226 4.08 8.38 7.34
N THR A 227 3.51 7.72 6.34
CA THR A 227 2.37 8.27 5.59
C THR A 227 1.13 8.44 6.46
N PHE A 228 0.98 7.58 7.48
CA PHE A 228 -0.11 7.69 8.45
C PHE A 228 0.06 8.85 9.43
N ALA A 229 1.27 9.05 9.95
CA ALA A 229 1.54 9.98 11.04
C ALA A 229 2.02 11.36 10.59
N ALA A 230 2.39 11.52 9.31
CA ALA A 230 2.91 12.78 8.80
C ALA A 230 1.86 13.90 8.88
N ASN A 231 2.30 15.07 9.33
CA ASN A 231 1.50 16.29 9.34
C ASN A 231 1.32 16.87 7.94
N GLU A 232 2.34 16.73 7.10
CA GLU A 232 2.34 17.16 5.70
C GLU A 232 2.63 16.00 4.77
N SER A 233 2.02 16.02 3.57
CA SER A 233 2.32 15.03 2.54
C SER A 233 3.75 15.21 2.03
N PHE A 234 4.42 14.12 1.72
CA PHE A 234 5.77 14.09 1.16
C PHE A 234 5.83 13.05 0.03
N ASP A 235 6.73 13.30 -0.91
CA ASP A 235 7.00 12.35 -1.99
C ASP A 235 7.96 11.27 -1.51
N VAL A 236 7.81 10.06 -2.03
CA VAL A 236 8.59 8.89 -1.64
C VAL A 236 9.21 8.25 -2.87
N LEU A 237 10.51 8.00 -2.79
CA LEU A 237 11.22 7.14 -3.73
C LEU A 237 11.76 5.94 -2.97
N CYS A 238 11.25 4.74 -3.30
CA CYS A 238 11.75 3.48 -2.76
C CYS A 238 12.83 2.91 -3.67
N VAL A 239 14.01 2.67 -3.09
CA VAL A 239 15.12 2.04 -3.78
C VAL A 239 15.45 0.74 -3.09
N CYS A 240 15.26 -0.38 -3.77
CA CYS A 240 15.69 -1.69 -3.30
C CYS A 240 15.92 -2.62 -4.50
N SER A 241 16.85 -3.57 -4.35
CA SER A 241 17.08 -4.61 -5.35
C SER A 241 15.95 -5.63 -5.35
N ASP A 242 15.64 -6.17 -6.54
CA ASP A 242 14.59 -7.19 -6.75
C ASP A 242 15.04 -8.61 -6.30
N GLU A 243 16.11 -8.71 -5.54
CA GLU A 243 16.58 -9.99 -5.04
C GLU A 243 15.61 -10.50 -3.98
N THR A 244 14.79 -11.45 -4.38
CA THR A 244 14.11 -12.36 -3.46
C THR A 244 15.17 -13.05 -2.61
N VAL A 245 15.35 -12.61 -1.39
CA VAL A 245 16.12 -13.37 -0.40
C VAL A 245 15.32 -14.64 -0.14
N ARG A 246 15.72 -15.73 -0.82
CA ARG A 246 15.24 -17.08 -0.55
C ARG A 246 15.92 -17.59 0.73
N ASP A 247 15.66 -16.96 1.85
CA ASP A 247 15.97 -17.55 3.14
C ASP A 247 14.79 -18.41 3.59
N GLN A 248 15.00 -19.71 3.51
CA GLN A 248 14.06 -20.78 3.90
C GLN A 248 13.85 -20.88 5.42
N SER A 249 14.30 -19.92 6.23
CA SER A 249 14.39 -20.08 7.68
C SER A 249 13.48 -19.18 8.53
N ASP A 250 12.77 -18.21 7.97
CA ASP A 250 11.87 -17.35 8.76
C ASP A 250 10.42 -17.46 8.29
N GLU A 251 9.65 -18.31 8.96
CA GLU A 251 8.17 -18.40 8.81
C GLU A 251 7.43 -17.10 9.19
N ASP A 252 8.11 -16.13 9.80
CA ASP A 252 7.56 -14.87 10.31
C ASP A 252 7.76 -13.65 9.37
N SER A 253 8.42 -13.78 8.23
CA SER A 253 8.58 -12.63 7.33
C SER A 253 7.31 -12.42 6.49
N ILE A 254 6.52 -11.43 6.85
CA ILE A 254 5.24 -11.06 6.22
C ILE A 254 5.40 -10.63 4.77
N LEU A 255 6.57 -10.10 4.37
CA LEU A 255 6.87 -9.67 3.00
C LEU A 255 7.97 -10.54 2.40
N LYS A 256 7.60 -11.37 1.43
CA LYS A 256 8.50 -12.30 0.74
C LYS A 256 9.08 -11.76 -0.56
N SER A 257 8.56 -10.64 -1.08
CA SER A 257 9.06 -10.03 -2.32
C SER A 257 8.81 -8.52 -2.37
N VAL A 258 9.60 -7.85 -3.20
CA VAL A 258 9.47 -6.43 -3.53
C VAL A 258 8.08 -6.10 -4.12
N LYS A 259 7.44 -7.04 -4.80
CA LYS A 259 6.10 -6.88 -5.41
C LYS A 259 4.95 -6.80 -4.38
N GLU A 260 5.23 -7.11 -3.12
CA GLU A 260 4.29 -6.93 -2.00
C GLU A 260 4.39 -5.54 -1.37
N LEU A 261 5.36 -4.73 -1.79
CA LEU A 261 5.39 -3.32 -1.45
C LEU A 261 4.33 -2.58 -2.25
N SER A 262 3.49 -1.85 -1.59
CA SER A 262 2.47 -1.02 -2.25
C SER A 262 3.08 0.20 -2.97
N PHE A 263 4.36 0.53 -2.74
CA PHE A 263 5.15 1.44 -3.57
C PHE A 263 6.01 0.63 -4.54
N PRO A 264 5.96 0.91 -5.84
CA PRO A 264 6.86 0.27 -6.77
C PRO A 264 8.29 0.74 -6.48
N PRO A 265 9.18 -0.13 -6.02
CA PRO A 265 10.58 0.23 -5.87
C PRO A 265 11.22 0.40 -7.24
N THR A 266 12.31 1.13 -7.28
CA THR A 266 13.09 1.31 -8.50
C THR A 266 14.57 1.09 -8.24
N THR A 267 15.25 0.52 -9.22
CA THR A 267 16.71 0.52 -9.34
C THR A 267 17.16 1.36 -10.53
N ASP A 268 16.22 2.04 -11.20
CA ASP A 268 16.48 2.88 -12.35
C ASP A 268 17.23 4.15 -11.91
N LEU A 269 18.48 4.26 -12.35
CA LEU A 269 19.38 5.37 -12.00
C LEU A 269 18.86 6.73 -12.46
N GLU A 270 18.10 6.80 -13.56
CA GLU A 270 17.56 8.09 -14.03
C GLU A 270 16.40 8.55 -13.13
N LYS A 271 15.59 7.62 -12.62
CA LYS A 271 14.55 7.94 -11.62
C LYS A 271 15.12 8.31 -10.25
N ILE A 272 16.31 7.82 -9.91
CA ILE A 272 16.98 8.09 -8.62
C ILE A 272 17.69 9.47 -8.65
N LYS A 273 18.10 9.97 -9.81
CA LYS A 273 18.82 11.24 -9.95
C LYS A 273 17.92 12.49 -9.92
N HIS A 274 16.61 12.31 -10.14
CA HIS A 274 15.61 13.38 -10.16
C HIS A 274 14.82 13.46 -8.86
#